data_dec7f1cff7ad5af6c439c94e7bdd9691
#
_entry.id   dec7f1cff7ad5af6c439c94e7bdd9691
#
_cell.length_a   1.000
_cell.length_b   1.000
_cell.length_c   1.000
_cell.angle_alpha   90.00
_cell.angle_beta   90.00
_cell.angle_gamma   90.00
#
_symmetry.space_group_name_H-M   'P 1'
#
loop_
_entity.id
_entity.type
_entity.pdbx_description
1 polymer ?
#
loop_
_entity_poly.entity_id
_entity_poly.type
_entity_poly.pdbx_seq_one_letter_code
_entity_poly.pdbx_strand_id
1 'polypeptide(L)' 'MSVDMEAVIFDVLGRLAPGKSASSEEIARAADNENWRRLTGHVRATARGLARQGKIVITRHGKPADP' A
#
# COMPACT_ATOMS: atom_id res chain seq x y z
N MET A 1 -4.53 3.28 -19.43
CA MET A 1 -5.05 2.23 -18.54
C MET A 1 -4.95 2.68 -17.10
N SER A 2 -6.00 2.46 -16.35
CA SER A 2 -5.97 2.77 -14.93
C SER A 2 -5.26 1.64 -14.17
N VAL A 3 -4.52 2.02 -13.12
CA VAL A 3 -3.84 1.06 -12.27
C VAL A 3 -4.83 0.54 -11.24
N ASP A 4 -4.91 -0.78 -11.09
CA ASP A 4 -5.67 -1.39 -10.01
C ASP A 4 -4.81 -1.36 -8.74
N MET A 5 -4.94 -0.30 -7.98
CA MET A 5 -4.11 -0.08 -6.81
C MET A 5 -4.34 -1.13 -5.72
N GLU A 6 -5.57 -1.63 -5.57
CA GLU A 6 -5.83 -2.70 -4.61
C GLU A 6 -5.02 -3.96 -4.97
N ALA A 7 -5.01 -4.33 -6.25
CA ALA A 7 -4.24 -5.49 -6.70
C ALA A 7 -2.75 -5.29 -6.46
N VAL A 8 -2.24 -4.08 -6.72
CA VAL A 8 -0.82 -3.77 -6.47
C VAL A 8 -0.49 -3.91 -4.99
N ILE A 9 -1.33 -3.36 -4.12
CA ILE A 9 -1.12 -3.43 -2.67
C ILE A 9 -1.06 -4.89 -2.21
N PHE A 10 -2.04 -5.70 -2.62
CA PHE A 10 -2.06 -7.11 -2.22
C PHE A 10 -0.88 -7.89 -2.79
N ASP A 11 -0.46 -7.58 -4.02
CA ASP A 11 0.69 -8.22 -4.62
C ASP A 11 1.98 -7.91 -3.84
N VAL A 12 2.20 -6.64 -3.52
CA VAL A 12 3.38 -6.22 -2.76
C VAL A 12 3.37 -6.84 -1.38
N LEU A 13 2.24 -6.76 -0.67
CA LEU A 13 2.14 -7.32 0.67
C LEU A 13 2.30 -8.83 0.68
N GLY A 14 1.81 -9.50 -0.37
CA GLY A 14 1.94 -10.95 -0.48
C GLY A 14 3.37 -11.43 -0.68
N ARG A 15 4.25 -10.56 -1.14
CA ARG A 15 5.68 -10.88 -1.34
C ARG A 15 6.52 -10.63 -0.10
N LEU A 16 5.98 -9.96 0.91
CA LEU A 16 6.73 -9.63 2.11
C LEU A 16 6.90 -10.84 3.01
N ALA A 17 8.05 -10.90 3.68
CA ALA A 17 8.28 -11.90 4.72
C ALA A 17 7.38 -11.59 5.93
N PRO A 18 7.03 -12.62 6.74
CA PRO A 18 6.25 -12.37 7.95
C PRO A 18 6.87 -11.29 8.84
N GLY A 19 6.06 -10.39 9.33
CA GLY A 19 6.51 -9.29 10.19
C GLY A 19 7.11 -8.11 9.46
N LYS A 20 7.18 -8.14 8.13
CA LYS A 20 7.65 -7.02 7.33
C LYS A 20 6.47 -6.19 6.84
N SER A 21 6.75 -4.93 6.52
CA SER A 21 5.73 -4.02 5.99
C SER A 21 6.30 -3.26 4.80
N ALA A 22 5.41 -2.77 3.93
CA ALA A 22 5.79 -1.96 2.79
C ALA A 22 5.33 -0.51 3.02
N SER A 23 6.15 0.45 2.59
CA SER A 23 5.77 1.86 2.62
C SER A 23 4.90 2.20 1.41
N SER A 24 4.19 3.34 1.48
CA SER A 24 3.43 3.82 0.33
C SER A 24 4.33 4.06 -0.87
N GLU A 25 5.58 4.50 -0.65
CA GLU A 25 6.55 4.69 -1.73
C GLU A 25 6.85 3.37 -2.42
N GLU A 26 7.11 2.31 -1.65
CA GLU A 26 7.39 1.00 -2.23
C GLU A 26 6.23 0.48 -3.07
N ILE A 27 5.01 0.63 -2.57
CA ILE A 27 3.81 0.22 -3.30
C ILE A 27 3.64 1.07 -4.55
N ALA A 28 3.82 2.38 -4.44
CA ALA A 28 3.70 3.28 -5.59
C ALA A 28 4.73 2.94 -6.67
N ARG A 29 5.97 2.66 -6.28
CA ARG A 29 7.01 2.26 -7.23
C ARG A 29 6.71 0.93 -7.90
N ALA A 30 6.10 0.01 -7.18
CA ALA A 30 5.68 -1.27 -7.77
C ALA A 30 4.58 -1.06 -8.81
N ALA A 31 3.72 -0.06 -8.61
CA ALA A 31 2.66 0.27 -9.56
C ALA A 31 3.23 0.97 -10.80
N ASP A 32 4.10 1.96 -10.61
CA ASP A 32 4.73 2.72 -11.69
C ASP A 32 6.03 3.31 -11.19
N ASN A 33 7.15 2.71 -11.56
CA ASN A 33 8.47 3.12 -11.08
C ASN A 33 8.86 4.54 -11.55
N GLU A 34 8.31 5.01 -12.66
CA GLU A 34 8.62 6.34 -13.18
C GLU A 34 7.78 7.44 -12.55
N ASN A 35 6.50 7.16 -12.32
CA ASN A 35 5.53 8.15 -11.84
C ASN A 35 5.05 7.88 -10.41
N TRP A 36 5.83 7.16 -9.63
CA TRP A 36 5.43 6.74 -8.30
C TRP A 36 5.04 7.89 -7.38
N ARG A 37 5.67 9.07 -7.56
CA ARG A 37 5.37 10.23 -6.72
C ARG A 37 3.94 10.70 -6.88
N ARG A 38 3.38 10.57 -8.08
CA ARG A 38 1.99 10.92 -8.34
C ARG A 38 1.02 9.91 -7.74
N LEU A 39 1.49 8.69 -7.54
CA LEU A 39 0.65 7.60 -7.05
C LEU A 39 0.62 7.48 -5.53
N THR A 40 1.52 8.14 -4.80
CA THR A 40 1.57 7.99 -3.34
C THR A 40 0.25 8.35 -2.66
N GLY A 41 -0.40 9.43 -3.09
CA GLY A 41 -1.70 9.82 -2.55
C GLY A 41 -2.77 8.77 -2.83
N HIS A 42 -2.76 8.22 -4.03
CA HIS A 42 -3.70 7.16 -4.42
C HIS A 42 -3.45 5.88 -3.60
N VAL A 43 -2.17 5.52 -3.39
CA VAL A 43 -1.81 4.38 -2.56
C VAL A 43 -2.36 4.56 -1.14
N ARG A 44 -2.15 5.73 -0.55
CA ARG A 44 -2.60 6.01 0.82
C ARG A 44 -4.12 5.94 0.93
N ALA A 45 -4.83 6.52 -0.02
CA ALA A 45 -6.29 6.51 -0.01
C ALA A 45 -6.83 5.09 -0.14
N THR A 46 -6.26 4.30 -1.07
CA THR A 46 -6.68 2.92 -1.29
C THR A 46 -6.36 2.05 -0.07
N ALA A 47 -5.16 2.20 0.49
CA ALA A 47 -4.75 1.45 1.67
C ALA A 47 -5.65 1.75 2.87
N ARG A 48 -6.01 3.02 3.05
CA ARG A 48 -6.91 3.43 4.12
C ARG A 48 -8.28 2.77 3.97
N GLY A 49 -8.80 2.73 2.75
CA GLY A 49 -10.07 2.04 2.47
C GLY A 49 -10.01 0.55 2.78
N LEU A 50 -8.91 -0.11 2.38
CA LEU A 50 -8.72 -1.54 2.66
C LEU A 50 -8.58 -1.80 4.16
N ALA A 51 -7.92 -0.92 4.89
CA ALA A 51 -7.78 -1.05 6.33
C ALA A 51 -9.13 -0.93 7.03
N ARG A 52 -10.00 -0.03 6.57
CA ARG A 52 -11.35 0.11 7.10
C ARG A 52 -12.19 -1.13 6.89
N GLN A 53 -11.92 -1.87 5.81
CA GLN A 53 -12.59 -3.13 5.50
C GLN A 53 -11.98 -4.31 6.23
N GLY A 54 -10.91 -4.09 7.00
CA GLY A 54 -10.22 -5.14 7.72
C GLY A 54 -9.35 -6.04 6.87
N LYS A 55 -9.08 -5.66 5.62
CA LYS A 55 -8.29 -6.47 4.69
C LYS A 55 -6.79 -6.30 4.86
N ILE A 56 -6.35 -5.17 5.37
CA ILE A 56 -4.94 -4.89 5.66
C ILE A 56 -4.85 -4.10 6.96
N VAL A 57 -3.62 -4.00 7.49
CA VAL A 57 -3.34 -3.19 8.67
C VAL A 57 -2.35 -2.10 8.27
N ILE A 58 -2.69 -0.85 8.59
CA ILE A 58 -1.78 0.27 8.38
C ILE A 58 -0.94 0.43 9.63
N THR A 59 0.38 0.55 9.45
CA THR A 59 1.29 0.76 10.58
C THR A 59 1.99 2.10 10.42
N ARG A 60 2.37 2.68 11.55
CA ARG A 60 3.18 3.90 11.58
C ARG A 60 4.28 3.66 12.59
N HIS A 61 5.53 3.76 12.13
CA HIS A 61 6.71 3.47 12.97
C HIS A 61 6.63 2.09 13.62
N GLY A 62 6.14 1.10 12.87
CA GLY A 62 6.02 -0.26 13.37
C GLY A 62 4.84 -0.54 14.28
N LYS A 63 3.98 0.45 14.52
CA LYS A 63 2.79 0.29 15.36
C LYS A 63 1.53 0.40 14.51
N PRO A 64 0.46 -0.37 14.82
CA PRO A 64 -0.81 -0.21 14.12
C PRO A 64 -1.33 1.22 14.29
N ALA A 65 -1.85 1.77 13.21
CA ALA A 65 -2.46 3.09 13.22
C ALA A 65 -3.94 2.96 12.85
N ASP A 66 -4.76 3.83 13.43
CA ASP A 66 -6.19 3.87 13.08
C ASP A 66 -6.33 4.37 11.64
N PRO A 67 -7.20 3.74 10.83
CA PRO A 67 -7.41 4.15 9.45
C PRO A 67 -8.08 5.51 9.31
#